data_b46c40d54ca717269192e866481211c3
#
_entry.id   b46c40d54ca717269192e866481211c3
#
_cell.length_a   1.000
_cell.length_b   1.000
_cell.length_c   1.000
_cell.angle_alpha   90.00
_cell.angle_beta   90.00
_cell.angle_gamma   90.00
#
_symmetry.space_group_name_H-M   'P 1'
#
loop_
_entity.id
_entity.type
_entity.pdbx_description
1 polymer ?
#
loop_
_entity_poly.entity_id
_entity_poly.type
_entity_poly.pdbx_seq_one_letter_code
_entity_poly.pdbx_strand_id
1 'polypeptide(L)'
;DKTYNWGYDPKNYNVPEGSYSTDPANPVTRIREFKEMVKSLHQNGMRIVLDVVYNHTASVDRSNFNLTVPGYFYRQNADGSYSDASGCGNETASEREMVRHYIVESVKFWAQEYHIDGFRFDLMGIHDIDTMNRIREELTKIDPTIFIYGEGWLAADSPLPPEKRAVRDHVGEMEGIAVFCDDFRDAVRGSTFDEQAAGYASGNIVGHYEPVKFGIAGATQHPQVDYNGLLYSSVPYASAPSQAVNFVASHDGYTVIDKLRLSVKGDHADDELPPIDKLVHTILLTAQGVPFIRAGEEMMQDKQGEPNSFRSPDAVNRIDWALKAKNRDLFDYVRGLIALRKAHPAFRIPTAEGLQQGLHFLDTGDSGVIAYTLGEYANGDAWKEILVAYNGNRHQAEFHIPEADWIVVCRDGRIDPDSSDRMPGGNTPIAASSAIIAYRE
;
A
#
# COMPACT_ATOMS: atom_id res chain seq x y z
N ASP A 1 29.47 5.34 6.25
CA ASP A 1 29.39 4.90 4.87
C ASP A 1 28.72 5.98 4.04
N LYS A 2 29.24 6.22 2.84
CA LYS A 2 28.73 7.29 1.96
C LYS A 2 27.69 6.79 0.96
N THR A 3 27.24 5.54 1.09
CA THR A 3 26.25 4.94 0.22
C THR A 3 24.90 4.91 0.90
N TYR A 4 23.87 5.16 0.13
CA TYR A 4 22.48 5.01 0.57
C TYR A 4 22.19 3.58 1.05
N ASN A 5 21.35 3.46 2.07
CA ASN A 5 20.83 2.19 2.57
C ASN A 5 19.38 2.38 3.02
N TRP A 6 18.51 1.39 2.76
CA TRP A 6 17.11 1.48 3.21
C TRP A 6 16.95 1.46 4.73
N GLY A 7 17.94 0.91 5.47
CA GLY A 7 17.94 0.92 6.93
C GLY A 7 17.37 -0.32 7.60
N TYR A 8 17.13 -1.41 6.85
CA TYR A 8 16.53 -2.65 7.38
C TYR A 8 17.53 -3.63 8.03
N ASP A 9 18.70 -3.16 8.44
CA ASP A 9 19.69 -3.94 9.23
C ASP A 9 19.84 -3.34 10.64
N PRO A 10 18.79 -3.39 11.51
CA PRO A 10 18.82 -2.66 12.77
C PRO A 10 19.81 -3.27 13.76
N LYS A 11 20.64 -2.39 14.35
CA LYS A 11 21.48 -2.72 15.49
C LYS A 11 20.81 -2.37 16.82
N ASN A 12 20.07 -1.29 16.85
CA ASN A 12 19.33 -0.78 18.00
C ASN A 12 17.96 -0.27 17.55
N TYR A 13 16.87 -0.66 18.24
CA TYR A 13 15.50 -0.32 17.84
C TYR A 13 15.01 1.06 18.34
N ASN A 14 15.60 1.59 19.45
CA ASN A 14 15.08 2.77 20.14
C ASN A 14 15.97 4.01 19.95
N VAL A 15 16.64 4.11 18.80
CA VAL A 15 17.61 5.18 18.52
C VAL A 15 17.41 5.69 17.10
N PRO A 16 17.19 7.00 16.88
CA PRO A 16 17.23 7.58 15.53
C PRO A 16 18.60 7.37 14.88
N GLU A 17 18.61 7.16 13.56
CA GLU A 17 19.84 6.98 12.79
C GLU A 17 20.68 8.27 12.76
N GLY A 18 21.93 8.15 13.14
CA GLY A 18 22.83 9.30 13.29
C GLY A 18 23.32 9.91 11.99
N SER A 19 23.38 9.13 10.90
CA SER A 19 23.88 9.62 9.61
C SER A 19 22.99 10.69 8.97
N TYR A 20 21.72 10.78 9.35
CA TYR A 20 20.80 11.84 8.92
C TYR A 20 20.92 13.12 9.76
N SER A 21 21.67 13.09 10.87
CA SER A 21 21.87 14.24 11.75
C SER A 21 22.95 15.17 11.22
N THR A 22 22.80 16.47 11.49
CA THR A 22 23.83 17.49 11.18
C THR A 22 25.11 17.33 12.00
N ASP A 23 25.04 16.62 13.16
CA ASP A 23 26.17 16.22 13.98
C ASP A 23 26.04 14.74 14.41
N PRO A 24 26.49 13.78 13.56
CA PRO A 24 26.37 12.35 13.84
C PRO A 24 27.08 11.88 15.11
N ALA A 25 28.12 12.60 15.55
CA ALA A 25 28.87 12.27 16.72
C ALA A 25 28.14 12.62 18.04
N ASN A 26 27.20 13.53 17.99
CA ASN A 26 26.42 13.97 19.15
C ASN A 26 25.02 13.32 19.17
N PRO A 27 24.75 12.37 20.07
CA PRO A 27 23.49 11.68 20.12
C PRO A 27 22.28 12.59 20.43
N VAL A 28 22.50 13.69 21.15
CA VAL A 28 21.43 14.65 21.46
C VAL A 28 20.95 15.38 20.21
N THR A 29 21.83 15.65 19.26
CA THR A 29 21.48 16.36 18.02
C THR A 29 20.47 15.53 17.20
N ARG A 30 20.71 14.22 16.98
CA ARG A 30 19.80 13.36 16.22
C ARG A 30 18.41 13.25 16.85
N ILE A 31 18.35 13.20 18.19
CA ILE A 31 17.07 13.14 18.94
C ILE A 31 16.30 14.43 18.74
N ARG A 32 16.95 15.59 18.90
CA ARG A 32 16.32 16.89 18.73
C ARG A 32 15.81 17.11 17.31
N GLU A 33 16.67 16.86 16.32
CA GLU A 33 16.33 17.07 14.90
C GLU A 33 15.20 16.15 14.44
N PHE A 34 15.15 14.89 14.90
CA PHE A 34 14.05 14.00 14.62
C PHE A 34 12.72 14.54 15.21
N LYS A 35 12.73 15.01 16.46
CA LYS A 35 11.56 15.64 17.08
C LYS A 35 11.15 16.95 16.37
N GLU A 36 12.10 17.75 15.91
CA GLU A 36 11.82 18.95 15.11
C GLU A 36 11.19 18.62 13.77
N MET A 37 11.63 17.56 13.10
CA MET A 37 11.00 17.03 11.87
C MET A 37 9.54 16.62 12.13
N VAL A 38 9.28 15.78 13.13
CA VAL A 38 7.93 15.35 13.49
C VAL A 38 7.04 16.56 13.78
N LYS A 39 7.52 17.50 14.61
CA LYS A 39 6.80 18.75 14.91
C LYS A 39 6.45 19.56 13.66
N SER A 40 7.40 19.70 12.73
CA SER A 40 7.19 20.44 11.48
C SER A 40 6.12 19.77 10.60
N LEU A 41 6.12 18.45 10.53
CA LEU A 41 5.11 17.69 9.76
C LEU A 41 3.72 17.83 10.40
N HIS A 42 3.61 17.71 11.72
CA HIS A 42 2.35 17.95 12.44
C HIS A 42 1.80 19.36 12.23
N GLN A 43 2.66 20.39 12.26
CA GLN A 43 2.24 21.77 11.97
C GLN A 43 1.69 21.97 10.56
N ASN A 44 2.05 21.09 9.62
CA ASN A 44 1.51 21.05 8.26
C ASN A 44 0.36 20.06 8.09
N GLY A 45 -0.21 19.52 9.17
CA GLY A 45 -1.34 18.58 9.16
C GLY A 45 -1.00 17.19 8.64
N MET A 46 0.29 16.81 8.66
CA MET A 46 0.76 15.48 8.24
C MET A 46 1.05 14.61 9.47
N ARG A 47 0.58 13.38 9.44
CA ARG A 47 0.90 12.34 10.43
C ARG A 47 2.14 11.59 10.01
N ILE A 48 2.86 11.05 10.99
CA ILE A 48 4.09 10.29 10.79
C ILE A 48 3.87 8.82 11.13
N VAL A 49 4.22 7.96 10.21
CA VAL A 49 4.30 6.51 10.43
C VAL A 49 5.78 6.12 10.50
N LEU A 50 6.17 5.45 11.56
CA LEU A 50 7.52 4.89 11.71
C LEU A 50 7.54 3.48 11.12
N ASP A 51 8.48 3.23 10.21
CA ASP A 51 8.76 1.91 9.68
C ASP A 51 9.67 1.16 10.67
N VAL A 52 9.17 0.04 11.21
CA VAL A 52 9.84 -0.68 12.31
C VAL A 52 10.23 -2.10 11.90
N VAL A 53 11.45 -2.48 12.26
CA VAL A 53 12.08 -3.74 11.86
C VAL A 53 12.33 -4.60 13.11
N TYR A 54 11.24 -5.01 13.81
CA TYR A 54 11.39 -5.87 14.99
C TYR A 54 11.54 -7.36 14.65
N ASN A 55 11.40 -7.70 13.38
CA ASN A 55 11.45 -9.09 12.91
C ASN A 55 12.86 -9.71 12.95
N HIS A 56 13.93 -8.92 12.89
CA HIS A 56 15.32 -9.40 12.96
C HIS A 56 16.27 -8.32 13.49
N THR A 57 17.54 -8.67 13.67
CA THR A 57 18.64 -7.73 13.92
C THR A 57 19.79 -7.98 12.95
N ALA A 58 20.66 -7.01 12.78
CA ALA A 58 21.84 -7.09 11.90
C ALA A 58 22.78 -8.28 12.20
N SER A 59 22.76 -8.84 13.41
CA SER A 59 23.60 -9.99 13.79
C SER A 59 23.13 -10.56 15.13
N VAL A 60 23.02 -11.88 15.22
CA VAL A 60 22.74 -12.59 16.48
C VAL A 60 23.94 -12.50 17.43
N ASP A 61 25.13 -12.88 16.96
CA ASP A 61 26.34 -13.01 17.81
C ASP A 61 26.78 -11.71 18.47
N ARG A 62 26.52 -10.59 17.81
CA ARG A 62 26.91 -9.25 18.29
C ARG A 62 25.72 -8.44 18.81
N SER A 63 24.53 -9.04 18.85
CA SER A 63 23.35 -8.40 19.41
C SER A 63 23.46 -8.29 20.93
N ASN A 64 23.13 -7.12 21.46
CA ASN A 64 23.05 -6.92 22.91
C ASN A 64 22.04 -7.87 23.57
N PHE A 65 20.98 -8.25 22.88
CA PHE A 65 19.98 -9.21 23.37
C PHE A 65 20.60 -10.60 23.59
N ASN A 66 21.33 -11.11 22.61
CA ASN A 66 21.94 -12.44 22.72
C ASN A 66 23.14 -12.47 23.66
N LEU A 67 23.91 -11.37 23.76
CA LEU A 67 24.98 -11.23 24.71
C LEU A 67 24.48 -11.15 26.17
N THR A 68 23.28 -10.62 26.38
CA THR A 68 22.67 -10.49 27.72
C THR A 68 21.97 -11.78 28.14
N VAL A 69 21.15 -12.38 27.25
CA VAL A 69 20.43 -13.64 27.51
C VAL A 69 20.55 -14.55 26.28
N PRO A 70 21.62 -15.33 26.18
CA PRO A 70 21.88 -16.20 25.03
C PRO A 70 20.72 -17.14 24.70
N GLY A 71 20.34 -17.21 23.42
CA GLY A 71 19.30 -18.09 22.90
C GLY A 71 17.87 -17.71 23.25
N TYR A 72 17.62 -16.59 23.92
CA TYR A 72 16.25 -16.21 24.31
C TYR A 72 15.54 -15.32 23.31
N PHE A 73 16.20 -14.33 22.75
CA PHE A 73 15.54 -13.29 21.94
C PHE A 73 15.21 -13.78 20.52
N TYR A 74 16.02 -14.70 20.01
CA TYR A 74 15.89 -15.22 18.64
C TYR A 74 15.24 -16.59 18.61
N ARG A 75 14.43 -16.82 17.57
CA ARG A 75 13.77 -18.10 17.33
C ARG A 75 14.79 -19.11 16.81
N GLN A 76 14.61 -20.37 17.21
CA GLN A 76 15.51 -21.46 16.88
C GLN A 76 14.75 -22.60 16.23
N ASN A 77 15.40 -23.29 15.30
CA ASN A 77 14.97 -24.54 14.73
C ASN A 77 15.09 -25.69 15.76
N ALA A 78 14.52 -26.84 15.45
CA ALA A 78 14.55 -28.02 16.33
C ALA A 78 15.96 -28.53 16.62
N ASP A 79 16.93 -28.28 15.74
CA ASP A 79 18.33 -28.65 15.89
C ASP A 79 19.16 -27.63 16.71
N GLY A 80 18.53 -26.52 17.17
CA GLY A 80 19.17 -25.46 17.91
C GLY A 80 19.84 -24.37 17.06
N SER A 81 19.83 -24.48 15.74
CA SER A 81 20.26 -23.41 14.85
C SER A 81 19.27 -22.24 14.88
N TYR A 82 19.73 -21.02 14.63
CA TYR A 82 18.82 -19.87 14.52
C TYR A 82 17.99 -19.96 13.24
N SER A 83 16.69 -19.71 13.38
CA SER A 83 15.77 -19.61 12.26
C SER A 83 15.92 -18.29 11.51
N ASP A 84 15.57 -18.27 10.22
CA ASP A 84 15.76 -17.12 9.33
C ASP A 84 14.55 -16.90 8.41
N ALA A 85 13.38 -16.67 8.98
CA ALA A 85 12.20 -16.30 8.21
C ALA A 85 12.28 -14.90 7.61
N SER A 86 13.24 -14.09 8.05
CA SER A 86 13.48 -12.75 7.51
C SER A 86 14.30 -12.75 6.21
N GLY A 87 15.04 -13.84 5.92
CA GLY A 87 16.05 -13.86 4.85
C GLY A 87 17.28 -12.98 5.14
N CYS A 88 17.42 -12.47 6.39
CA CYS A 88 18.51 -11.58 6.84
C CYS A 88 19.43 -12.24 7.88
N GLY A 89 19.34 -13.56 8.02
CA GLY A 89 20.21 -14.37 8.89
C GLY A 89 19.66 -14.67 10.28
N ASN A 90 18.50 -14.14 10.66
CA ASN A 90 17.85 -14.43 11.93
C ASN A 90 16.40 -13.95 11.96
N GLU A 91 15.64 -14.40 12.95
CA GLU A 91 14.33 -13.87 13.29
C GLU A 91 14.12 -13.77 14.80
N THR A 92 13.32 -12.82 15.25
CA THR A 92 13.00 -12.62 16.66
C THR A 92 11.85 -13.52 17.10
N ALA A 93 11.86 -13.95 18.36
CA ALA A 93 10.86 -14.82 18.96
C ALA A 93 9.81 -14.01 19.73
N SER A 94 8.94 -13.27 19.00
CA SER A 94 7.98 -12.34 19.58
C SER A 94 6.97 -13.01 20.53
N GLU A 95 6.71 -14.31 20.36
CA GLU A 95 5.86 -15.12 21.24
C GLU A 95 6.42 -15.30 22.65
N ARG A 96 7.72 -15.01 22.87
CA ARG A 96 8.34 -15.07 24.20
C ARG A 96 8.04 -13.80 25.00
N GLU A 97 7.66 -13.96 26.25
CA GLU A 97 7.12 -12.89 27.09
C GLU A 97 8.00 -11.63 27.13
N MET A 98 9.30 -11.77 27.35
CA MET A 98 10.20 -10.60 27.44
C MET A 98 10.51 -9.99 26.07
N VAL A 99 10.45 -10.74 24.98
CA VAL A 99 10.57 -10.22 23.62
C VAL A 99 9.32 -9.40 23.27
N ARG A 100 8.14 -9.95 23.52
CA ARG A 100 6.86 -9.23 23.39
C ARG A 100 6.87 -7.95 24.22
N HIS A 101 7.23 -8.03 25.49
CA HIS A 101 7.31 -6.87 26.38
C HIS A 101 8.24 -5.79 25.79
N TYR A 102 9.42 -6.18 25.30
CA TYR A 102 10.34 -5.24 24.70
C TYR A 102 9.75 -4.54 23.46
N ILE A 103 9.13 -5.28 22.56
CA ILE A 103 8.52 -4.71 21.32
C ILE A 103 7.38 -3.74 21.70
N VAL A 104 6.50 -4.15 22.64
CA VAL A 104 5.39 -3.31 23.10
C VAL A 104 5.88 -2.02 23.75
N GLU A 105 6.87 -2.09 24.64
CA GLU A 105 7.43 -0.88 25.29
C GLU A 105 8.19 0.00 24.27
N SER A 106 8.80 -0.59 23.26
CA SER A 106 9.47 0.15 22.19
C SER A 106 8.49 0.99 21.37
N VAL A 107 7.37 0.42 20.90
CA VAL A 107 6.38 1.21 20.13
C VAL A 107 5.70 2.27 21.00
N LYS A 108 5.45 1.98 22.29
CA LYS A 108 4.96 2.99 23.26
C LYS A 108 5.96 4.15 23.41
N PHE A 109 7.24 3.84 23.52
CA PHE A 109 8.29 4.85 23.61
C PHE A 109 8.28 5.78 22.40
N TRP A 110 8.21 5.24 21.17
CA TRP A 110 8.15 6.05 19.98
C TRP A 110 6.87 6.90 19.89
N ALA A 111 5.73 6.33 20.29
CA ALA A 111 4.46 7.06 20.30
C ALA A 111 4.45 8.21 21.32
N GLN A 112 4.96 7.96 22.54
CA GLN A 112 4.93 8.94 23.64
C GLN A 112 6.04 9.98 23.53
N GLU A 113 7.28 9.53 23.28
CA GLU A 113 8.45 10.40 23.32
C GLU A 113 8.64 11.20 22.01
N TYR A 114 8.27 10.62 20.86
CA TYR A 114 8.47 11.23 19.55
C TYR A 114 7.15 11.61 18.87
N HIS A 115 6.00 11.32 19.49
CA HIS A 115 4.67 11.60 18.95
C HIS A 115 4.44 10.95 17.57
N ILE A 116 4.87 9.69 17.41
CA ILE A 116 4.64 8.92 16.19
C ILE A 116 3.16 8.51 16.12
N ASP A 117 2.52 8.75 14.97
CA ASP A 117 1.09 8.55 14.73
C ASP A 117 0.73 7.20 14.13
N GLY A 118 1.72 6.38 13.83
CA GLY A 118 1.49 5.05 13.27
C GLY A 118 2.77 4.23 13.13
N PHE A 119 2.62 2.95 12.85
CA PHE A 119 3.73 2.01 12.70
C PHE A 119 3.49 1.10 11.50
N ARG A 120 4.49 0.99 10.60
CA ARG A 120 4.55 -0.02 9.56
C ARG A 120 5.50 -1.12 10.04
N PHE A 121 5.00 -2.35 10.15
CA PHE A 121 5.82 -3.49 10.55
C PHE A 121 6.38 -4.20 9.32
N ASP A 122 7.69 -4.12 9.16
CA ASP A 122 8.44 -4.91 8.20
C ASP A 122 8.27 -6.40 8.53
N LEU A 123 8.01 -7.23 7.51
CA LEU A 123 7.76 -8.67 7.65
C LEU A 123 6.90 -9.02 8.88
N MET A 124 5.75 -8.34 9.02
CA MET A 124 4.86 -8.48 10.18
C MET A 124 4.47 -9.94 10.43
N GLY A 125 4.41 -10.77 9.38
CA GLY A 125 4.10 -12.20 9.47
C GLY A 125 5.07 -13.01 10.33
N ILE A 126 6.27 -12.50 10.65
CA ILE A 126 7.22 -13.13 11.56
C ILE A 126 6.77 -13.00 13.02
N HIS A 127 6.00 -11.96 13.35
CA HIS A 127 5.45 -11.78 14.68
C HIS A 127 4.22 -12.65 14.91
N ASP A 128 3.96 -12.97 16.17
CA ASP A 128 2.76 -13.67 16.55
C ASP A 128 1.58 -12.72 16.74
N ILE A 129 0.35 -13.22 16.49
CA ILE A 129 -0.91 -12.47 16.60
C ILE A 129 -1.09 -11.85 17.98
N ASP A 130 -0.75 -12.57 19.06
CA ASP A 130 -0.91 -12.06 20.43
C ASP A 130 -0.03 -10.83 20.67
N THR A 131 1.19 -10.83 20.13
CA THR A 131 2.08 -9.65 20.20
C THR A 131 1.49 -8.46 19.44
N MET A 132 0.99 -8.67 18.23
CA MET A 132 0.39 -7.59 17.44
C MET A 132 -0.87 -7.03 18.12
N ASN A 133 -1.74 -7.89 18.66
CA ASN A 133 -2.92 -7.48 19.41
C ASN A 133 -2.54 -6.72 20.69
N ARG A 134 -1.50 -7.16 21.39
CA ARG A 134 -1.01 -6.43 22.58
C ARG A 134 -0.46 -5.05 22.22
N ILE A 135 0.25 -4.91 21.10
CA ILE A 135 0.69 -3.61 20.58
C ILE A 135 -0.53 -2.72 20.34
N ARG A 136 -1.56 -3.22 19.64
CA ARG A 136 -2.78 -2.46 19.33
C ARG A 136 -3.48 -2.00 20.61
N GLU A 137 -3.64 -2.88 21.57
CA GLU A 137 -4.25 -2.58 22.88
C GLU A 137 -3.52 -1.44 23.60
N GLU A 138 -2.19 -1.54 23.71
CA GLU A 138 -1.39 -0.55 24.44
C GLU A 138 -1.30 0.80 23.73
N LEU A 139 -1.21 0.81 22.40
CA LEU A 139 -1.21 2.05 21.63
C LEU A 139 -2.59 2.74 21.65
N THR A 140 -3.68 1.97 21.70
CA THR A 140 -5.03 2.52 21.82
C THR A 140 -5.22 3.30 23.12
N LYS A 141 -4.54 2.90 24.22
CA LYS A 141 -4.56 3.63 25.50
C LYS A 141 -3.84 4.98 25.42
N ILE A 142 -2.89 5.13 24.49
CA ILE A 142 -2.16 6.38 24.25
C ILE A 142 -2.99 7.27 23.32
N ASP A 143 -3.32 6.77 22.14
CA ASP A 143 -4.18 7.42 21.15
C ASP A 143 -4.84 6.35 20.24
N PRO A 144 -6.18 6.22 20.27
CA PRO A 144 -6.89 5.24 19.47
C PRO A 144 -6.77 5.46 17.95
N THR A 145 -6.29 6.61 17.53
CA THR A 145 -6.10 6.94 16.11
C THR A 145 -4.72 6.54 15.57
N ILE A 146 -3.82 6.01 16.40
CA ILE A 146 -2.52 5.50 15.93
C ILE A 146 -2.77 4.36 14.93
N PHE A 147 -2.25 4.53 13.71
CA PHE A 147 -2.44 3.56 12.64
C PHE A 147 -1.36 2.48 12.67
N ILE A 148 -1.77 1.21 12.62
CA ILE A 148 -0.85 0.06 12.59
C ILE A 148 -1.11 -0.72 11.31
N TYR A 149 -0.05 -0.99 10.56
CA TYR A 149 -0.11 -1.87 9.40
C TYR A 149 1.25 -2.53 9.16
N GLY A 150 1.27 -3.52 8.30
CA GLY A 150 2.53 -4.18 7.98
C GLY A 150 2.45 -5.14 6.81
N GLU A 151 3.56 -5.81 6.57
CA GLU A 151 3.67 -6.86 5.58
C GLU A 151 3.15 -8.17 6.16
N GLY A 152 1.96 -8.59 5.73
CA GLY A 152 1.29 -9.79 6.18
C GLY A 152 1.88 -11.08 5.57
N TRP A 153 3.22 -11.17 5.48
CA TRP A 153 3.96 -12.32 4.95
C TRP A 153 5.31 -12.49 5.63
N LEU A 154 6.01 -13.57 5.28
CA LEU A 154 7.37 -13.88 5.66
C LEU A 154 8.23 -13.95 4.39
N ALA A 155 9.56 -13.78 4.51
CA ALA A 155 10.49 -13.98 3.40
C ALA A 155 10.89 -15.46 3.23
N ALA A 156 10.85 -16.27 4.31
CA ALA A 156 11.13 -17.71 4.32
C ALA A 156 10.33 -18.42 5.42
N ASP A 157 10.49 -19.73 5.56
CA ASP A 157 9.80 -20.52 6.58
C ASP A 157 10.24 -20.18 8.00
N SER A 158 9.29 -20.23 8.94
CA SER A 158 9.50 -20.00 10.37
C SER A 158 9.03 -21.22 11.20
N PRO A 159 9.69 -21.54 12.32
CA PRO A 159 9.18 -22.52 13.29
C PRO A 159 7.94 -22.05 14.07
N LEU A 160 7.58 -20.76 14.01
CA LEU A 160 6.32 -20.30 14.59
C LEU A 160 5.16 -21.02 13.90
N PRO A 161 4.24 -21.66 14.66
CA PRO A 161 3.09 -22.34 14.07
C PRO A 161 2.29 -21.42 13.13
N PRO A 162 1.89 -21.88 11.93
CA PRO A 162 1.21 -21.06 10.94
C PRO A 162 -0.01 -20.31 11.49
N GLU A 163 -0.81 -20.95 12.33
CA GLU A 163 -2.02 -20.39 12.95
C GLU A 163 -1.75 -19.27 13.98
N LYS A 164 -0.48 -19.06 14.35
CA LYS A 164 -0.08 -17.98 15.26
C LYS A 164 0.56 -16.80 14.57
N ARG A 165 0.84 -16.92 13.28
CA ARG A 165 1.56 -15.87 12.52
C ARG A 165 0.66 -14.70 12.19
N ALA A 166 1.17 -13.48 12.33
CA ALA A 166 0.47 -12.25 11.96
C ALA A 166 0.48 -12.01 10.44
N VAL A 167 0.03 -13.02 9.70
CA VAL A 167 -0.06 -12.99 8.23
C VAL A 167 -1.41 -12.47 7.76
N ARG A 168 -1.50 -12.12 6.49
CA ARG A 168 -2.69 -11.63 5.82
C ARG A 168 -3.94 -12.46 6.13
N ASP A 169 -3.85 -13.78 6.06
CA ASP A 169 -4.97 -14.69 6.24
C ASP A 169 -5.57 -14.64 7.67
N HIS A 170 -4.85 -14.08 8.63
CA HIS A 170 -5.27 -13.91 10.03
C HIS A 170 -5.62 -12.46 10.41
N VAL A 171 -5.73 -11.56 9.45
CA VAL A 171 -6.06 -10.15 9.70
C VAL A 171 -7.39 -9.98 10.46
N GLY A 172 -8.36 -10.86 10.21
CA GLY A 172 -9.62 -10.89 10.97
C GLY A 172 -9.46 -11.13 12.47
N GLU A 173 -8.31 -11.68 12.93
CA GLU A 173 -7.96 -11.89 14.34
C GLU A 173 -7.18 -10.70 14.94
N MET A 174 -6.86 -9.69 14.12
CA MET A 174 -6.06 -8.52 14.47
C MET A 174 -6.87 -7.23 14.26
N GLU A 175 -7.82 -6.96 15.14
CA GLU A 175 -8.71 -5.79 15.03
C GLU A 175 -7.90 -4.48 15.00
N GLY A 176 -8.20 -3.63 14.01
CA GLY A 176 -7.54 -2.32 13.86
C GLY A 176 -6.09 -2.37 13.38
N ILE A 177 -5.65 -3.52 12.87
CA ILE A 177 -4.35 -3.69 12.22
C ILE A 177 -4.58 -4.02 10.73
N ALA A 178 -3.86 -3.33 9.86
CA ALA A 178 -3.97 -3.48 8.41
C ALA A 178 -2.78 -4.22 7.80
N VAL A 179 -2.94 -4.74 6.60
CA VAL A 179 -1.87 -5.36 5.81
C VAL A 179 -1.84 -4.83 4.38
N PHE A 180 -0.67 -4.88 3.77
CA PHE A 180 -0.53 -4.63 2.34
C PHE A 180 -1.30 -5.65 1.51
N CYS A 181 -2.06 -5.16 0.52
CA CYS A 181 -2.83 -5.99 -0.42
C CYS A 181 -1.99 -6.28 -1.68
N ASP A 182 -1.25 -7.37 -1.65
CA ASP A 182 -0.40 -7.82 -2.77
C ASP A 182 -1.21 -8.35 -3.96
N ASP A 183 -2.40 -8.92 -3.73
CA ASP A 183 -3.36 -9.24 -4.80
C ASP A 183 -3.65 -8.01 -5.67
N PHE A 184 -3.97 -6.87 -5.04
CA PHE A 184 -4.23 -5.62 -5.74
C PHE A 184 -3.01 -5.10 -6.50
N ARG A 185 -1.83 -5.08 -5.84
CA ARG A 185 -0.60 -4.60 -6.45
C ARG A 185 -0.30 -5.33 -7.75
N ASP A 186 -0.25 -6.65 -7.70
CA ASP A 186 0.16 -7.46 -8.84
C ASP A 186 -0.94 -7.57 -9.89
N ALA A 187 -2.21 -7.48 -9.49
CA ALA A 187 -3.32 -7.39 -10.44
C ALA A 187 -3.30 -6.09 -11.24
N VAL A 188 -3.02 -4.95 -10.61
CA VAL A 188 -3.05 -3.65 -11.29
C VAL A 188 -1.84 -3.46 -12.20
N ARG A 189 -0.61 -3.64 -11.67
CA ARG A 189 0.63 -3.31 -12.39
C ARG A 189 1.33 -4.49 -13.06
N GLY A 190 0.97 -5.73 -12.67
CA GLY A 190 1.65 -6.97 -13.08
C GLY A 190 2.53 -7.56 -11.98
N SER A 191 2.80 -8.86 -12.10
CA SER A 191 3.47 -9.68 -11.09
C SER A 191 4.81 -9.11 -10.64
N THR A 192 5.04 -9.15 -9.33
CA THR A 192 6.34 -8.83 -8.71
C THR A 192 7.38 -9.93 -9.00
N PHE A 193 6.93 -11.17 -9.20
CA PHE A 193 7.81 -12.34 -9.40
C PHE A 193 8.13 -12.61 -10.88
N ASP A 194 7.43 -11.95 -11.81
CA ASP A 194 7.71 -11.98 -13.24
C ASP A 194 7.79 -10.55 -13.76
N GLU A 195 8.99 -10.09 -14.05
CA GLU A 195 9.25 -8.71 -14.48
C GLU A 195 8.54 -8.33 -15.78
N GLN A 196 8.28 -9.29 -16.65
CA GLN A 196 7.64 -9.07 -17.95
C GLN A 196 6.12 -9.25 -17.92
N ALA A 197 5.56 -9.79 -16.85
CA ALA A 197 4.12 -9.99 -16.72
C ALA A 197 3.41 -8.64 -16.61
N ALA A 198 2.53 -8.33 -17.55
CA ALA A 198 1.65 -7.18 -17.52
C ALA A 198 0.52 -7.38 -16.49
N GLY A 199 -0.01 -6.29 -15.94
CA GLY A 199 -1.22 -6.30 -15.12
C GLY A 199 -2.44 -5.80 -15.88
N TYR A 200 -3.56 -5.66 -15.17
CA TYR A 200 -4.80 -5.15 -15.72
C TYR A 200 -4.62 -3.81 -16.43
N ALA A 201 -3.95 -2.83 -15.80
CA ALA A 201 -3.77 -1.49 -16.36
C ALA A 201 -2.93 -1.47 -17.64
N SER A 202 -2.13 -2.51 -17.89
CA SER A 202 -1.23 -2.64 -19.05
C SER A 202 -1.70 -3.68 -20.09
N GLY A 203 -2.99 -4.08 -20.03
CA GLY A 203 -3.62 -4.89 -21.07
C GLY A 203 -3.77 -6.38 -20.76
N ASN A 204 -3.32 -6.87 -19.61
CA ASN A 204 -3.54 -8.25 -19.19
C ASN A 204 -4.82 -8.36 -18.37
N ILE A 205 -5.96 -8.51 -19.04
CA ILE A 205 -7.28 -8.54 -18.41
C ILE A 205 -7.57 -9.88 -17.76
N VAL A 206 -7.27 -10.97 -18.48
CA VAL A 206 -7.60 -12.34 -18.04
C VAL A 206 -6.80 -12.69 -16.78
N GLY A 207 -7.49 -13.12 -15.73
CA GLY A 207 -6.90 -13.45 -14.44
C GLY A 207 -6.59 -12.26 -13.53
N HIS A 208 -6.78 -11.02 -14.00
CA HIS A 208 -6.55 -9.82 -13.17
C HIS A 208 -7.85 -9.07 -12.84
N TYR A 209 -8.96 -9.43 -13.46
CA TYR A 209 -10.26 -8.78 -13.27
C TYR A 209 -10.76 -8.91 -11.82
N GLU A 210 -10.85 -10.12 -11.29
CA GLU A 210 -11.33 -10.36 -9.94
C GLU A 210 -10.38 -9.85 -8.84
N PRO A 211 -9.04 -9.99 -8.94
CA PRO A 211 -8.14 -9.40 -7.96
C PRO A 211 -8.21 -7.86 -7.90
N VAL A 212 -8.44 -7.18 -9.04
CA VAL A 212 -8.68 -5.73 -9.02
C VAL A 212 -9.99 -5.39 -8.31
N LYS A 213 -11.10 -6.11 -8.60
CA LYS A 213 -12.37 -5.94 -7.88
C LYS A 213 -12.22 -6.19 -6.38
N PHE A 214 -11.44 -7.21 -6.00
CA PHE A 214 -11.14 -7.52 -4.61
C PHE A 214 -10.47 -6.34 -3.88
N GLY A 215 -9.46 -5.74 -4.49
CA GLY A 215 -8.82 -4.55 -3.94
C GLY A 215 -9.72 -3.32 -3.93
N ILE A 216 -10.58 -3.13 -4.96
CA ILE A 216 -11.61 -2.07 -4.98
C ILE A 216 -12.55 -2.24 -3.79
N ALA A 217 -12.92 -3.47 -3.43
CA ALA A 217 -13.74 -3.78 -2.26
C ALA A 217 -12.96 -3.75 -0.92
N GLY A 218 -11.69 -3.29 -0.91
CA GLY A 218 -10.87 -3.19 0.30
C GLY A 218 -10.62 -4.55 0.97
N ALA A 219 -10.47 -5.62 0.17
CA ALA A 219 -10.25 -7.00 0.61
C ALA A 219 -11.34 -7.55 1.57
N THR A 220 -12.51 -6.91 1.60
CA THR A 220 -13.66 -7.34 2.42
C THR A 220 -14.56 -8.30 1.65
N GLN A 221 -15.47 -8.95 2.37
CA GLN A 221 -16.52 -9.77 1.77
C GLN A 221 -17.43 -8.92 0.89
N HIS A 222 -17.53 -9.26 -0.40
CA HIS A 222 -18.44 -8.61 -1.35
C HIS A 222 -19.12 -9.62 -2.26
N PRO A 223 -20.45 -9.57 -2.46
CA PRO A 223 -21.21 -10.62 -3.19
C PRO A 223 -20.88 -10.71 -4.69
N GLN A 224 -20.27 -9.67 -5.26
CA GLN A 224 -19.92 -9.61 -6.68
C GLN A 224 -18.44 -9.87 -6.97
N VAL A 225 -17.66 -10.38 -6.00
CA VAL A 225 -16.25 -10.76 -6.17
C VAL A 225 -16.14 -12.29 -6.15
N ASP A 226 -15.51 -12.86 -7.18
CA ASP A 226 -15.16 -14.29 -7.21
C ASP A 226 -13.76 -14.51 -6.60
N TYR A 227 -13.74 -15.03 -5.38
CA TYR A 227 -12.51 -15.29 -4.65
C TYR A 227 -11.65 -16.43 -5.22
N ASN A 228 -12.22 -17.29 -6.09
CA ASN A 228 -11.44 -18.33 -6.76
C ASN A 228 -10.51 -17.76 -7.84
N GLY A 229 -10.76 -16.52 -8.27
CA GLY A 229 -9.96 -15.83 -9.27
C GLY A 229 -8.86 -14.94 -8.71
N LEU A 230 -8.59 -14.97 -7.39
CA LEU A 230 -7.56 -14.16 -6.76
C LEU A 230 -6.15 -14.71 -7.02
N LEU A 231 -5.11 -13.88 -6.84
CA LEU A 231 -3.73 -14.25 -7.13
C LEU A 231 -3.06 -14.97 -5.94
N TYR A 232 -3.27 -14.48 -4.74
CA TYR A 232 -2.62 -14.96 -3.51
C TYR A 232 -3.60 -15.31 -2.41
N SER A 233 -4.70 -14.56 -2.31
CA SER A 233 -5.79 -14.83 -1.36
C SER A 233 -6.78 -15.81 -1.97
N SER A 234 -7.49 -16.56 -1.13
CA SER A 234 -8.59 -17.44 -1.55
C SER A 234 -9.93 -17.08 -0.88
N VAL A 235 -9.87 -16.14 0.06
CA VAL A 235 -11.01 -15.66 0.84
C VAL A 235 -10.83 -14.17 1.15
N PRO A 236 -11.91 -13.44 1.46
CA PRO A 236 -11.77 -12.09 2.01
C PRO A 236 -11.13 -12.17 3.40
N TYR A 237 -10.11 -11.36 3.63
CA TYR A 237 -9.39 -11.37 4.90
C TYR A 237 -9.70 -10.16 5.79
N ALA A 238 -10.16 -9.06 5.20
CA ALA A 238 -10.42 -7.83 5.94
C ALA A 238 -11.85 -7.81 6.51
N SER A 239 -11.99 -7.53 7.80
CA SER A 239 -13.29 -7.28 8.44
C SER A 239 -13.83 -5.89 8.15
N ALA A 240 -12.94 -4.95 7.82
CA ALA A 240 -13.28 -3.60 7.37
C ALA A 240 -12.29 -3.14 6.29
N PRO A 241 -12.69 -2.27 5.35
CA PRO A 241 -11.79 -1.80 4.29
C PRO A 241 -10.52 -1.14 4.80
N SER A 242 -10.53 -0.55 5.99
CA SER A 242 -9.36 0.07 6.62
C SER A 242 -8.24 -0.93 6.99
N GLN A 243 -8.51 -2.24 6.94
CA GLN A 243 -7.50 -3.28 7.15
C GLN A 243 -6.75 -3.68 5.87
N ALA A 244 -7.12 -3.15 4.71
CA ALA A 244 -6.41 -3.34 3.46
C ALA A 244 -5.64 -2.07 3.07
N VAL A 245 -4.31 -2.17 2.95
CA VAL A 245 -3.46 -1.13 2.39
C VAL A 245 -3.22 -1.45 0.92
N ASN A 246 -3.96 -0.78 0.05
CA ASN A 246 -3.80 -0.91 -1.40
C ASN A 246 -2.58 -0.12 -1.86
N PHE A 247 -1.73 -0.74 -2.65
CA PHE A 247 -0.51 -0.15 -3.17
C PHE A 247 -0.19 -0.68 -4.57
N VAL A 248 0.65 0.02 -5.29
CA VAL A 248 1.11 -0.39 -6.63
C VAL A 248 2.63 -0.45 -6.71
N ALA A 249 3.34 0.23 -5.82
CA ALA A 249 4.78 0.17 -5.64
C ALA A 249 5.15 0.56 -4.21
N SER A 250 6.32 0.09 -3.75
CA SER A 250 6.97 0.50 -2.49
C SER A 250 8.46 0.72 -2.74
N HIS A 251 9.28 0.77 -1.69
CA HIS A 251 10.73 0.78 -1.86
C HIS A 251 11.24 -0.57 -2.41
N ASP A 252 10.56 -1.70 -2.07
CA ASP A 252 10.82 -3.02 -2.62
C ASP A 252 10.27 -3.16 -4.04
N GLY A 253 10.98 -3.94 -4.86
CA GLY A 253 10.59 -4.24 -6.23
C GLY A 253 10.74 -3.02 -7.16
N TYR A 254 10.16 -3.13 -8.33
CA TYR A 254 10.15 -2.08 -9.34
C TYR A 254 9.22 -0.92 -8.98
N THR A 255 9.56 0.30 -9.39
CA THR A 255 8.61 1.40 -9.45
C THR A 255 7.51 1.10 -10.48
N VAL A 256 6.42 1.85 -10.48
CA VAL A 256 5.37 1.69 -11.50
C VAL A 256 5.97 1.84 -12.89
N ILE A 257 6.73 2.91 -13.13
CA ILE A 257 7.28 3.18 -14.47
C ILE A 257 8.34 2.16 -14.88
N ASP A 258 9.20 1.66 -13.98
CA ASP A 258 10.15 0.58 -14.30
C ASP A 258 9.40 -0.69 -14.69
N LYS A 259 8.36 -1.06 -13.94
CA LYS A 259 7.53 -2.24 -14.23
C LYS A 259 6.81 -2.11 -15.58
N LEU A 260 6.24 -0.96 -15.88
CA LEU A 260 5.57 -0.72 -17.15
C LEU A 260 6.54 -0.82 -18.34
N ARG A 261 7.73 -0.25 -18.23
CA ARG A 261 8.78 -0.39 -19.29
C ARG A 261 9.16 -1.84 -19.56
N LEU A 262 9.14 -2.69 -18.54
CA LEU A 262 9.47 -4.12 -18.69
C LEU A 262 8.31 -4.92 -19.29
N SER A 263 7.06 -4.57 -18.97
CA SER A 263 5.87 -5.34 -19.31
C SER A 263 5.10 -4.85 -20.55
N VAL A 264 5.12 -3.56 -20.85
CA VAL A 264 4.45 -2.99 -22.03
C VAL A 264 5.36 -3.16 -23.25
N LYS A 265 4.87 -3.85 -24.28
CA LYS A 265 5.63 -4.16 -25.51
C LYS A 265 4.95 -3.52 -26.71
N GLY A 266 5.73 -3.22 -27.74
CA GLY A 266 5.29 -2.66 -29.02
C GLY A 266 6.12 -1.47 -29.47
N ASP A 267 5.94 -1.05 -30.73
CA ASP A 267 6.73 0.01 -31.37
C ASP A 267 6.50 1.41 -30.76
N HIS A 268 5.37 1.60 -30.05
CA HIS A 268 4.98 2.86 -29.39
C HIS A 268 4.84 2.69 -27.88
N ALA A 269 5.56 1.73 -27.27
CA ALA A 269 5.43 1.42 -25.85
C ALA A 269 5.65 2.67 -24.96
N ASP A 270 6.63 3.50 -25.24
CA ASP A 270 6.93 4.70 -24.45
C ASP A 270 5.79 5.74 -24.47
N ASP A 271 5.07 5.87 -25.58
CA ASP A 271 3.93 6.79 -25.71
C ASP A 271 2.70 6.32 -24.90
N GLU A 272 2.61 5.02 -24.65
CA GLU A 272 1.51 4.40 -23.89
C GLU A 272 1.74 4.44 -22.38
N LEU A 273 2.99 4.65 -21.90
CA LEU A 273 3.29 4.62 -20.45
C LEU A 273 2.54 5.68 -19.64
N PRO A 274 2.48 6.97 -20.06
CA PRO A 274 1.78 7.98 -19.27
C PRO A 274 0.27 7.73 -19.09
N PRO A 275 -0.52 7.34 -20.11
CA PRO A 275 -1.92 7.00 -19.90
C PRO A 275 -2.11 5.75 -19.01
N ILE A 276 -1.26 4.72 -19.16
CA ILE A 276 -1.32 3.54 -18.29
C ILE A 276 -1.00 3.93 -16.84
N ASP A 277 0.02 4.76 -16.61
CA ASP A 277 0.39 5.22 -15.27
C ASP A 277 -0.75 6.03 -14.62
N LYS A 278 -1.40 6.91 -15.37
CA LYS A 278 -2.62 7.60 -14.92
C LYS A 278 -3.74 6.61 -14.53
N LEU A 279 -3.95 5.56 -15.32
CA LEU A 279 -4.92 4.52 -15.02
C LEU A 279 -4.58 3.77 -13.72
N VAL A 280 -3.31 3.40 -13.53
CA VAL A 280 -2.80 2.77 -12.29
C VAL A 280 -3.14 3.62 -11.06
N HIS A 281 -2.85 4.93 -11.10
CA HIS A 281 -3.14 5.84 -10.00
C HIS A 281 -4.64 6.07 -9.80
N THR A 282 -5.44 6.05 -10.89
CA THR A 282 -6.89 6.16 -10.78
C THR A 282 -7.48 4.95 -10.06
N ILE A 283 -7.09 3.74 -10.44
CA ILE A 283 -7.53 2.51 -9.77
C ILE A 283 -7.16 2.55 -8.28
N LEU A 284 -5.92 2.93 -7.95
CA LEU A 284 -5.45 3.02 -6.56
C LEU A 284 -6.25 4.03 -5.73
N LEU A 285 -6.47 5.24 -6.27
CA LEU A 285 -7.04 6.35 -5.49
C LEU A 285 -8.57 6.35 -5.44
N THR A 286 -9.25 5.54 -6.26
CA THR A 286 -10.71 5.37 -6.23
C THR A 286 -11.15 4.03 -5.60
N ALA A 287 -10.23 3.10 -5.33
CA ALA A 287 -10.50 1.89 -4.56
C ALA A 287 -10.80 2.21 -3.09
N GLN A 288 -11.59 1.36 -2.42
CA GLN A 288 -11.77 1.40 -0.96
C GLN A 288 -10.48 0.97 -0.25
N GLY A 289 -10.44 1.08 1.08
CA GLY A 289 -9.23 0.81 1.86
C GLY A 289 -8.28 2.00 1.95
N VAL A 290 -7.04 1.74 2.35
CA VAL A 290 -6.02 2.76 2.57
C VAL A 290 -5.08 2.79 1.37
N PRO A 291 -5.03 3.86 0.57
CA PRO A 291 -4.10 3.95 -0.55
C PRO A 291 -2.69 4.29 -0.05
N PHE A 292 -1.70 3.58 -0.57
CA PHE A 292 -0.28 3.83 -0.33
C PHE A 292 0.40 4.19 -1.65
N ILE A 293 1.08 5.34 -1.69
CA ILE A 293 1.84 5.83 -2.83
C ILE A 293 3.31 5.95 -2.42
N ARG A 294 4.21 5.32 -3.18
CA ARG A 294 5.65 5.54 -3.02
C ARG A 294 5.98 6.97 -3.47
N ALA A 295 6.79 7.68 -2.70
CA ALA A 295 7.22 9.04 -3.05
C ALA A 295 7.92 9.05 -4.41
N GLY A 296 7.44 9.91 -5.32
CA GLY A 296 7.94 10.04 -6.68
C GLY A 296 7.12 9.33 -7.76
N GLU A 297 6.23 8.39 -7.39
CA GLU A 297 5.34 7.74 -8.38
C GLU A 297 4.47 8.76 -9.10
N GLU A 298 4.02 9.81 -8.42
CA GLU A 298 3.22 10.91 -8.97
C GLU A 298 3.93 11.74 -10.05
N MET A 299 5.21 11.45 -10.31
CA MET A 299 6.01 12.12 -11.33
C MET A 299 6.90 11.18 -12.15
N MET A 300 6.52 9.89 -12.20
CA MET A 300 7.23 8.83 -12.99
C MET A 300 8.69 8.64 -12.55
N GLN A 301 8.98 8.71 -11.24
CA GLN A 301 10.30 8.41 -10.70
C GLN A 301 10.63 6.93 -10.90
N ASP A 302 11.72 6.65 -11.60
CA ASP A 302 12.25 5.30 -11.75
C ASP A 302 13.42 5.00 -10.79
N LYS A 303 13.82 3.75 -10.74
CA LYS A 303 15.04 3.26 -10.11
C LYS A 303 16.00 2.67 -11.15
N GLN A 304 15.90 3.12 -12.39
CA GLN A 304 16.72 2.65 -13.53
C GLN A 304 16.63 1.12 -13.76
N GLY A 305 15.46 0.54 -13.46
CA GLY A 305 15.23 -0.90 -13.56
C GLY A 305 15.82 -1.74 -12.41
N GLU A 306 16.30 -1.13 -11.33
CA GLU A 306 16.85 -1.85 -10.16
C GLU A 306 15.74 -2.18 -9.17
N PRO A 307 15.31 -3.45 -9.04
CA PRO A 307 14.23 -3.82 -8.13
C PRO A 307 14.68 -3.86 -6.66
N ASN A 308 15.95 -4.18 -6.40
CA ASN A 308 16.49 -4.35 -5.05
C ASN A 308 17.58 -3.31 -4.75
N SER A 309 17.15 -2.06 -4.65
CA SER A 309 18.06 -0.91 -4.55
C SER A 309 18.50 -0.56 -3.13
N PHE A 310 18.38 -1.48 -2.14
CA PHE A 310 18.59 -1.21 -0.72
C PHE A 310 19.94 -0.57 -0.35
N ARG A 311 20.97 -0.84 -1.15
CA ARG A 311 22.32 -0.27 -1.02
C ARG A 311 22.87 0.28 -2.34
N SER A 312 22.00 0.50 -3.33
CA SER A 312 22.38 1.11 -4.60
C SER A 312 22.77 2.58 -4.38
N PRO A 313 23.60 3.17 -5.23
CA PRO A 313 24.06 4.55 -5.06
C PRO A 313 22.92 5.56 -5.14
N ASP A 314 23.16 6.78 -4.64
CA ASP A 314 22.22 7.89 -4.66
C ASP A 314 21.65 8.17 -6.06
N ALA A 315 22.42 7.92 -7.12
CA ALA A 315 21.96 8.09 -8.49
C ALA A 315 20.71 7.24 -8.82
N VAL A 316 20.54 6.10 -8.14
CA VAL A 316 19.37 5.21 -8.29
C VAL A 316 18.26 5.59 -7.29
N ASN A 317 18.63 5.90 -6.04
CA ASN A 317 17.67 6.03 -4.94
C ASN A 317 17.16 7.45 -4.68
N ARG A 318 17.89 8.49 -5.11
CA ARG A 318 17.46 9.88 -4.90
C ARG A 318 16.16 10.19 -5.67
N ILE A 319 15.30 10.98 -5.08
CA ILE A 319 14.14 11.54 -5.79
C ILE A 319 14.62 12.70 -6.67
N ASP A 320 14.40 12.57 -7.98
CA ASP A 320 14.70 13.65 -8.93
C ASP A 320 13.50 14.61 -9.04
N TRP A 321 13.54 15.68 -8.27
CA TRP A 321 12.50 16.69 -8.25
C TRP A 321 12.29 17.43 -9.58
N ALA A 322 13.24 17.35 -10.53
CA ALA A 322 13.06 17.90 -11.88
C ALA A 322 11.96 17.15 -12.67
N LEU A 323 11.72 15.88 -12.34
CA LEU A 323 10.65 15.08 -12.93
C LEU A 323 9.25 15.69 -12.68
N LYS A 324 9.05 16.40 -11.58
CA LYS A 324 7.80 17.12 -11.32
C LYS A 324 7.45 18.15 -12.39
N ALA A 325 8.44 18.88 -12.91
CA ALA A 325 8.22 19.83 -13.99
C ALA A 325 8.08 19.10 -15.33
N LYS A 326 8.88 18.06 -15.56
CA LYS A 326 8.87 17.26 -16.80
C LYS A 326 7.53 16.52 -16.98
N ASN A 327 7.03 15.89 -15.92
CA ASN A 327 5.82 15.09 -15.92
C ASN A 327 4.66 15.81 -15.19
N ARG A 328 4.57 17.14 -15.42
CA ARG A 328 3.60 18.02 -14.74
C ARG A 328 2.17 17.56 -14.92
N ASP A 329 1.82 17.03 -16.06
CA ASP A 329 0.49 16.53 -16.39
C ASP A 329 0.08 15.35 -15.48
N LEU A 330 0.96 14.35 -15.29
CA LEU A 330 0.71 13.25 -14.34
C LEU A 330 0.63 13.77 -12.90
N PHE A 331 1.56 14.63 -12.50
CA PHE A 331 1.57 15.19 -11.15
C PHE A 331 0.26 15.91 -10.82
N ASP A 332 -0.22 16.76 -11.72
CA ASP A 332 -1.47 17.49 -11.52
C ASP A 332 -2.69 16.56 -11.54
N TYR A 333 -2.66 15.51 -12.36
CA TYR A 333 -3.68 14.48 -12.43
C TYR A 333 -3.79 13.71 -11.09
N VAL A 334 -2.68 13.21 -10.55
CA VAL A 334 -2.64 12.50 -9.25
C VAL A 334 -3.07 13.43 -8.12
N ARG A 335 -2.63 14.69 -8.13
CA ARG A 335 -3.11 15.70 -7.18
C ARG A 335 -4.62 15.90 -7.24
N GLY A 336 -5.20 15.91 -8.44
CA GLY A 336 -6.65 15.98 -8.64
C GLY A 336 -7.39 14.77 -8.09
N LEU A 337 -6.89 13.55 -8.31
CA LEU A 337 -7.46 12.33 -7.72
C LEU A 337 -7.42 12.34 -6.19
N ILE A 338 -6.31 12.80 -5.60
CA ILE A 338 -6.20 12.93 -4.14
C ILE A 338 -7.23 13.95 -3.61
N ALA A 339 -7.40 15.07 -4.30
CA ALA A 339 -8.39 16.08 -3.94
C ALA A 339 -9.82 15.52 -4.03
N LEU A 340 -10.14 14.81 -5.11
CA LEU A 340 -11.42 14.11 -5.29
C LEU A 340 -11.69 13.12 -4.15
N ARG A 341 -10.74 12.22 -3.85
CA ARG A 341 -10.88 11.26 -2.75
C ARG A 341 -11.08 11.93 -1.39
N LYS A 342 -10.42 13.07 -1.15
CA LYS A 342 -10.57 13.84 0.11
C LYS A 342 -11.94 14.50 0.21
N ALA A 343 -12.46 15.04 -0.89
CA ALA A 343 -13.75 15.72 -0.94
C ALA A 343 -14.93 14.74 -0.83
N HIS A 344 -14.77 13.49 -1.35
CA HIS A 344 -15.86 12.52 -1.47
C HIS A 344 -15.66 11.33 -0.53
N PRO A 345 -16.41 11.28 0.61
CA PRO A 345 -16.32 10.19 1.58
C PRO A 345 -16.80 8.85 1.03
N ALA A 346 -17.54 8.80 -0.07
CA ALA A 346 -17.93 7.57 -0.77
C ALA A 346 -16.72 6.69 -1.15
N PHE A 347 -15.54 7.27 -1.41
CA PHE A 347 -14.31 6.52 -1.65
C PHE A 347 -13.65 5.96 -0.38
N ARG A 348 -14.24 6.16 0.80
CA ARG A 348 -13.69 5.79 2.11
C ARG A 348 -14.77 5.23 3.03
N ILE A 349 -15.57 4.29 2.53
CA ILE A 349 -16.61 3.62 3.30
C ILE A 349 -15.95 2.82 4.44
N PRO A 350 -16.35 3.03 5.71
CA PRO A 350 -15.59 2.50 6.84
C PRO A 350 -15.89 1.05 7.20
N THR A 351 -17.02 0.49 6.76
CA THR A 351 -17.47 -0.85 7.16
C THR A 351 -17.77 -1.75 5.96
N ALA A 352 -17.62 -3.06 6.14
CA ALA A 352 -17.93 -4.04 5.11
C ALA A 352 -19.42 -4.01 4.73
N GLU A 353 -20.33 -3.84 5.69
CA GLU A 353 -21.78 -3.73 5.45
C GLU A 353 -22.10 -2.49 4.62
N GLY A 354 -21.54 -1.33 4.97
CA GLY A 354 -21.73 -0.10 4.21
C GLY A 354 -21.21 -0.22 2.78
N LEU A 355 -20.12 -0.97 2.61
CA LEU A 355 -19.54 -1.24 1.30
C LEU A 355 -20.42 -2.16 0.46
N GLN A 356 -20.98 -3.23 1.02
CA GLN A 356 -21.90 -4.12 0.34
C GLN A 356 -23.20 -3.41 -0.09
N GLN A 357 -23.61 -2.38 0.65
CA GLN A 357 -24.80 -1.57 0.33
C GLN A 357 -24.52 -0.48 -0.69
N GLY A 358 -23.34 0.15 -0.62
CA GLY A 358 -23.02 1.33 -1.41
C GLY A 358 -22.24 1.04 -2.70
N LEU A 359 -21.44 -0.02 -2.76
CA LEU A 359 -20.63 -0.36 -3.94
C LEU A 359 -21.30 -1.44 -4.77
N HIS A 360 -21.50 -1.17 -6.05
CA HIS A 360 -22.11 -2.13 -6.99
C HIS A 360 -21.29 -2.21 -8.28
N PHE A 361 -20.70 -3.38 -8.56
CA PHE A 361 -20.04 -3.63 -9.83
C PHE A 361 -21.09 -3.80 -10.94
N LEU A 362 -20.86 -3.12 -12.06
CA LEU A 362 -21.71 -3.21 -13.24
C LEU A 362 -21.33 -4.44 -14.08
N ASP A 363 -22.31 -5.03 -14.73
CA ASP A 363 -22.05 -6.02 -15.76
C ASP A 363 -21.56 -5.32 -17.02
N THR A 364 -20.30 -5.52 -17.36
CA THR A 364 -19.64 -4.95 -18.53
C THR A 364 -19.42 -5.99 -19.64
N GLY A 365 -19.97 -7.20 -19.50
CA GLY A 365 -19.77 -8.32 -20.43
C GLY A 365 -18.28 -8.65 -20.61
N ASP A 366 -17.93 -9.03 -21.83
CA ASP A 366 -16.54 -9.39 -22.20
C ASP A 366 -15.70 -8.18 -22.63
N SER A 367 -16.10 -6.95 -22.27
CA SER A 367 -15.42 -5.72 -22.70
C SER A 367 -14.01 -5.54 -22.12
N GLY A 368 -13.66 -6.25 -21.03
CA GLY A 368 -12.44 -6.03 -20.27
C GLY A 368 -12.46 -4.77 -19.40
N VAL A 369 -13.57 -4.06 -19.35
CA VAL A 369 -13.80 -2.88 -18.50
C VAL A 369 -14.24 -3.33 -17.12
N ILE A 370 -13.67 -2.76 -16.06
CA ILE A 370 -14.20 -2.83 -14.71
C ILE A 370 -14.96 -1.54 -14.44
N ALA A 371 -16.24 -1.64 -14.11
CA ALA A 371 -17.05 -0.49 -13.75
C ALA A 371 -17.87 -0.76 -12.49
N TYR A 372 -18.07 0.27 -11.69
CA TYR A 372 -18.88 0.20 -10.47
C TYR A 372 -19.51 1.55 -10.15
N THR A 373 -20.57 1.51 -9.34
CA THR A 373 -21.15 2.70 -8.74
C THR A 373 -20.98 2.70 -7.23
N LEU A 374 -20.89 3.92 -6.65
CA LEU A 374 -21.01 4.19 -5.24
C LEU A 374 -22.29 5.00 -5.07
N GLY A 375 -23.36 4.32 -4.63
CA GLY A 375 -24.73 4.85 -4.69
C GLY A 375 -25.30 5.27 -3.34
N GLU A 376 -26.51 5.89 -3.41
CA GLU A 376 -27.32 6.28 -2.26
C GLU A 376 -26.61 7.17 -1.26
N TYR A 377 -25.87 8.18 -1.77
CA TYR A 377 -25.07 9.10 -0.94
C TYR A 377 -24.07 8.34 -0.02
N ALA A 378 -23.40 7.34 -0.59
CA ALA A 378 -22.54 6.42 0.14
C ALA A 378 -21.62 7.14 1.15
N ASN A 379 -21.59 6.64 2.38
CA ASN A 379 -20.84 7.23 3.49
C ASN A 379 -21.12 8.74 3.75
N GLY A 380 -22.34 9.21 3.43
CA GLY A 380 -22.73 10.60 3.60
C GLY A 380 -22.15 11.56 2.56
N ASP A 381 -21.81 11.06 1.38
CA ASP A 381 -21.30 11.88 0.27
C ASP A 381 -22.34 12.91 -0.20
N ALA A 382 -21.85 14.02 -0.75
CA ALA A 382 -22.70 15.04 -1.34
C ALA A 382 -23.32 14.60 -2.68
N TRP A 383 -22.64 13.70 -3.39
CA TRP A 383 -23.13 13.15 -4.65
C TRP A 383 -24.03 11.93 -4.39
N LYS A 384 -25.16 11.89 -5.05
CA LYS A 384 -26.10 10.78 -4.89
C LYS A 384 -25.50 9.47 -5.35
N GLU A 385 -24.82 9.49 -6.47
CA GLU A 385 -24.17 8.31 -7.04
C GLU A 385 -22.92 8.71 -7.81
N ILE A 386 -21.86 7.92 -7.66
CA ILE A 386 -20.59 8.09 -8.38
C ILE A 386 -20.39 6.86 -9.25
N LEU A 387 -20.18 7.06 -10.54
CA LEU A 387 -19.76 6.04 -11.50
C LEU A 387 -18.25 6.09 -11.65
N VAL A 388 -17.61 4.93 -11.57
CA VAL A 388 -16.19 4.76 -11.87
C VAL A 388 -16.03 3.61 -12.86
N ALA A 389 -15.27 3.82 -13.93
CA ALA A 389 -14.96 2.80 -14.92
C ALA A 389 -13.49 2.84 -15.34
N TYR A 390 -12.90 1.66 -15.54
CA TYR A 390 -11.52 1.47 -15.97
C TYR A 390 -11.49 0.62 -17.24
N ASN A 391 -10.78 1.09 -18.25
CA ASN A 391 -10.45 0.28 -19.41
C ASN A 391 -8.96 -0.10 -19.35
N GLY A 392 -8.68 -1.34 -18.95
CA GLY A 392 -7.33 -1.90 -18.95
C GLY A 392 -6.84 -2.32 -20.34
N ASN A 393 -7.71 -2.37 -21.35
CA ASN A 393 -7.32 -2.73 -22.72
C ASN A 393 -6.46 -1.63 -23.35
N ARG A 394 -5.55 -2.03 -24.25
CA ARG A 394 -4.76 -1.13 -25.10
C ARG A 394 -5.52 -0.67 -26.36
N HIS A 395 -6.84 -0.80 -26.36
CA HIS A 395 -7.73 -0.32 -27.42
C HIS A 395 -9.00 0.23 -26.78
N GLN A 396 -9.74 1.02 -27.51
CA GLN A 396 -11.06 1.51 -27.09
C GLN A 396 -11.99 0.34 -26.82
N ALA A 397 -12.73 0.41 -25.73
CA ALA A 397 -13.81 -0.51 -25.38
C ALA A 397 -15.15 0.23 -25.32
N GLU A 398 -16.25 -0.54 -25.26
CA GLU A 398 -17.59 -0.04 -25.06
C GLU A 398 -18.28 -0.88 -23.99
N PHE A 399 -19.02 -0.23 -23.11
CA PHE A 399 -19.76 -0.90 -22.02
C PHE A 399 -21.05 -0.13 -21.72
N HIS A 400 -21.99 -0.77 -21.05
CA HIS A 400 -23.26 -0.16 -20.72
C HIS A 400 -23.22 0.46 -19.31
N ILE A 401 -23.69 1.71 -19.20
CA ILE A 401 -23.86 2.40 -17.91
C ILE A 401 -25.36 2.68 -17.65
N PRO A 402 -25.77 2.80 -16.36
CA PRO A 402 -27.14 3.09 -16.01
C PRO A 402 -27.66 4.36 -16.68
N GLU A 403 -28.96 4.31 -17.09
CA GLU A 403 -29.64 5.47 -17.68
C GLU A 403 -29.73 6.62 -16.68
N ALA A 404 -28.96 7.67 -16.94
CA ALA A 404 -28.92 8.91 -16.16
C ALA A 404 -28.23 10.01 -16.96
N ASP A 405 -28.33 11.25 -16.47
CA ASP A 405 -27.52 12.37 -16.94
C ASP A 405 -26.31 12.53 -16.01
N TRP A 406 -25.17 11.95 -16.41
CA TRP A 406 -23.95 11.92 -15.63
C TRP A 406 -23.10 13.16 -15.85
N ILE A 407 -22.59 13.77 -14.79
CA ILE A 407 -21.61 14.87 -14.85
C ILE A 407 -20.23 14.25 -14.78
N VAL A 408 -19.41 14.45 -15.81
CA VAL A 408 -18.09 13.80 -15.96
C VAL A 408 -17.01 14.65 -15.29
N VAL A 409 -16.32 14.09 -14.30
CA VAL A 409 -15.21 14.76 -13.60
C VAL A 409 -13.84 14.20 -13.94
N CYS A 410 -13.79 12.99 -14.52
CA CYS A 410 -12.55 12.42 -15.05
C CYS A 410 -12.84 11.67 -16.35
N ARG A 411 -12.08 11.97 -17.40
CA ARG A 411 -12.13 11.29 -18.70
C ARG A 411 -10.84 11.53 -19.48
N ASP A 412 -10.39 10.52 -20.23
CA ASP A 412 -9.26 10.60 -21.15
C ASP A 412 -7.98 11.18 -20.49
N GLY A 413 -7.70 10.74 -19.26
CA GLY A 413 -6.53 11.17 -18.49
C GLY A 413 -6.57 12.63 -18.02
N ARG A 414 -7.74 13.25 -17.98
CA ARG A 414 -7.98 14.59 -17.43
C ARG A 414 -8.93 14.50 -16.26
N ILE A 415 -8.73 15.35 -15.26
CA ILE A 415 -9.59 15.45 -14.08
C ILE A 415 -9.97 16.92 -13.87
N ASP A 416 -11.27 17.17 -13.77
CA ASP A 416 -11.87 18.49 -13.51
C ASP A 416 -13.09 18.32 -12.60
N PRO A 417 -12.93 18.49 -11.29
CA PRO A 417 -14.03 18.37 -10.32
C PRO A 417 -15.15 19.40 -10.52
N ASP A 418 -14.85 20.54 -11.15
CA ASP A 418 -15.81 21.62 -11.43
C ASP A 418 -16.43 21.51 -12.85
N SER A 419 -16.21 20.38 -13.52
CA SER A 419 -16.71 20.13 -14.88
C SER A 419 -18.23 20.23 -14.97
N SER A 420 -18.69 20.80 -16.06
CA SER A 420 -20.11 20.77 -16.49
C SER A 420 -20.36 19.81 -17.67
N ASP A 421 -19.33 19.03 -18.05
CA ASP A 421 -19.47 18.05 -19.13
C ASP A 421 -20.47 16.95 -18.75
N ARG A 422 -21.39 16.62 -19.66
CA ARG A 422 -22.47 15.68 -19.42
C ARG A 422 -22.38 14.48 -20.34
N MET A 423 -22.69 13.32 -19.78
CA MET A 423 -22.69 12.04 -20.47
C MET A 423 -24.02 11.34 -20.22
N PRO A 424 -24.79 11.01 -21.26
CA PRO A 424 -26.01 10.22 -21.10
C PRO A 424 -25.69 8.79 -20.70
N GLY A 425 -26.64 8.11 -20.07
CA GLY A 425 -26.58 6.67 -19.87
C GLY A 425 -26.64 5.88 -21.19
N GLY A 426 -26.49 4.57 -21.09
CA GLY A 426 -26.46 3.67 -22.24
C GLY A 426 -25.06 3.20 -22.64
N ASN A 427 -24.90 2.83 -23.90
CA ASN A 427 -23.60 2.37 -24.42
C ASN A 427 -22.58 3.50 -24.44
N THR A 428 -21.50 3.32 -23.73
CA THR A 428 -20.49 4.35 -23.47
C THR A 428 -19.12 3.89 -23.94
N PRO A 429 -18.49 4.63 -24.86
CA PRO A 429 -17.11 4.35 -25.25
C PRO A 429 -16.15 4.85 -24.16
N ILE A 430 -15.09 4.06 -23.93
CA ILE A 430 -13.98 4.40 -23.03
C ILE A 430 -12.65 4.15 -23.77
N ALA A 431 -11.79 5.18 -23.81
CA ALA A 431 -10.52 5.11 -24.53
C ALA A 431 -9.59 4.02 -23.96
N ALA A 432 -8.58 3.63 -24.73
CA ALA A 432 -7.54 2.69 -24.32
C ALA A 432 -6.83 3.19 -23.04
N SER A 433 -6.51 2.29 -22.12
CA SER A 433 -5.75 2.57 -20.89
C SER A 433 -6.23 3.85 -20.18
N SER A 434 -7.54 3.96 -19.97
CA SER A 434 -8.15 5.17 -19.40
C SER A 434 -9.23 4.86 -18.38
N ALA A 435 -9.70 5.90 -17.72
CA ALA A 435 -10.79 5.83 -16.74
C ALA A 435 -11.85 6.90 -17.01
N ILE A 436 -13.07 6.62 -16.54
CA ILE A 436 -14.16 7.57 -16.42
C ILE A 436 -14.57 7.65 -14.95
N ILE A 437 -14.66 8.86 -14.40
CA ILE A 437 -15.32 9.13 -13.13
C ILE A 437 -16.41 10.17 -13.41
N ALA A 438 -17.64 9.83 -13.06
CA ALA A 438 -18.78 10.71 -13.24
C ALA A 438 -19.73 10.60 -12.04
N TYR A 439 -20.59 11.58 -11.85
CA TYR A 439 -21.57 11.55 -10.77
C TYR A 439 -22.93 12.04 -11.22
N ARG A 440 -23.94 11.77 -10.41
CA ARG A 440 -25.26 12.41 -10.47
C ARG A 440 -25.69 12.93 -9.10
N GLU A 441 -26.48 14.01 -9.13
CA GLU A 441 -27.07 14.63 -7.93
C GLU A 441 -28.28 13.84 -7.42
#